data_1dc612f49d38922adbdc7ffed9ea200b
#
_entry.id   1dc612f49d38922adbdc7ffed9ea200b
#
_cell.length_a   1.000
_cell.length_b   1.000
_cell.length_c   1.000
_cell.angle_alpha   90.00
_cell.angle_beta   90.00
_cell.angle_gamma   90.00
#
_symmetry.space_group_name_H-M   'P 1'
#
loop_
_entity.id
_entity.type
_entity.pdbx_description
1 polymer ?
#
loop_
_entity_poly.entity_id
_entity_poly.type
_entity_poly.pdbx_seq_one_letter_code
_entity_poly.pdbx_strand_id
1 'polypeptide(L)'
;MTPQYFFELSGESKDMPAAEAAKCIEAESKGTVTSTGPGYITAAFEKEHLDAIADRIALTHSIGRYLGSYDPSEVENISNIVLSEGTFAIRAKRFNGMMKDVDSQKLINVVGKLLSKHNDVNLKEPEIVVRMQMCDKVHLYVEERTIDSGSFERRKVSERPFFSPISLHPKYARTLINLTGIKRGSTVLDPFCGTGGIVIEAANMGMNVIASDFDEEMIIGCRENMDFYGLQLEDYEVLDIDDIAERFGKVDAIVTDPPYGRSTRTGGENASEIHSRAMASMPNAITNDGGVGLILPYEMSSDSMRLEGVYKQHVHGSLSRYYHVFKNI
;
A
#
# COMPACT_ATOMS: atom_id res chain seq x y z
N MET A 1 -18.40 -20.81 6.98
CA MET A 1 -18.42 -19.32 6.94
C MET A 1 -17.03 -18.88 6.55
N THR A 2 -16.90 -17.97 5.60
CA THR A 2 -15.63 -17.38 5.20
C THR A 2 -15.00 -16.64 6.39
N PRO A 3 -13.72 -16.88 6.71
CA PRO A 3 -13.06 -16.21 7.81
C PRO A 3 -13.05 -14.68 7.66
N GLN A 4 -13.17 -13.96 8.76
CA GLN A 4 -12.98 -12.52 8.80
C GLN A 4 -11.59 -12.17 9.31
N TYR A 5 -10.97 -11.21 8.67
CA TYR A 5 -9.66 -10.66 9.01
C TYR A 5 -9.74 -9.20 9.38
N PHE A 6 -8.92 -8.81 10.34
CA PHE A 6 -8.70 -7.44 10.76
C PHE A 6 -7.36 -6.96 10.22
N PHE A 7 -7.33 -5.76 9.66
CA PHE A 7 -6.12 -5.08 9.18
C PHE A 7 -5.86 -3.88 10.09
N GLU A 8 -4.74 -3.90 10.78
CA GLU A 8 -4.25 -2.76 11.56
C GLU A 8 -3.53 -1.79 10.62
N LEU A 9 -4.19 -0.69 10.28
CA LEU A 9 -3.70 0.27 9.29
C LEU A 9 -2.73 1.29 9.87
N SER A 10 -1.84 1.82 9.03
CA SER A 10 -0.99 2.96 9.34
C SER A 10 -1.83 4.22 9.60
N GLY A 11 -1.38 5.06 10.53
CA GLY A 11 -1.96 6.38 10.81
C GLY A 11 -1.37 7.54 10.01
N GLU A 12 -0.52 7.26 9.02
CA GLU A 12 0.23 8.30 8.28
C GLU A 12 -0.63 9.12 7.30
N SER A 13 -1.73 8.55 6.85
CA SER A 13 -2.71 9.22 5.97
C SER A 13 -4.11 8.80 6.38
N LYS A 14 -5.09 9.68 6.12
CA LYS A 14 -6.45 9.44 6.59
C LYS A 14 -7.13 8.27 5.88
N ASP A 15 -7.17 8.28 4.56
CA ASP A 15 -8.01 7.39 3.75
C ASP A 15 -7.19 6.40 2.89
N MET A 16 -5.95 6.75 2.55
CA MET A 16 -5.09 5.96 1.66
C MET A 16 -4.80 4.54 2.17
N PRO A 17 -4.53 4.28 3.49
CA PRO A 17 -4.27 2.91 3.95
C PRO A 17 -5.48 1.98 3.79
N ALA A 18 -6.69 2.48 4.03
CA ALA A 18 -7.91 1.70 3.86
C ALA A 18 -8.19 1.41 2.38
N ALA A 19 -7.98 2.39 1.51
CA ALA A 19 -8.11 2.22 0.07
C ALA A 19 -7.09 1.23 -0.49
N GLU A 20 -5.82 1.32 -0.08
CA GLU A 20 -4.78 0.36 -0.44
C GLU A 20 -5.18 -1.07 -0.02
N ALA A 21 -5.55 -1.26 1.24
CA ALA A 21 -5.92 -2.58 1.75
C ALA A 21 -7.12 -3.17 0.98
N ALA A 22 -8.14 -2.37 0.69
CA ALA A 22 -9.29 -2.81 -0.10
C ALA A 22 -8.89 -3.25 -1.50
N LYS A 23 -8.01 -2.50 -2.18
CA LYS A 23 -7.50 -2.84 -3.51
C LYS A 23 -6.60 -4.08 -3.51
N CYS A 24 -5.79 -4.29 -2.46
CA CYS A 24 -5.00 -5.52 -2.30
C CYS A 24 -5.91 -6.75 -2.13
N ILE A 25 -6.99 -6.64 -1.36
CA ILE A 25 -7.97 -7.72 -1.18
C ILE A 25 -8.66 -8.04 -2.50
N GLU A 26 -9.11 -7.02 -3.24
CA GLU A 26 -9.74 -7.17 -4.56
C GLU A 26 -8.80 -7.82 -5.58
N ALA A 27 -7.53 -7.45 -5.59
CA ALA A 27 -6.55 -7.96 -6.55
C ALA A 27 -6.13 -9.41 -6.30
N GLU A 28 -5.99 -9.81 -5.03
CA GLU A 28 -5.45 -11.13 -4.65
C GLU A 28 -6.54 -12.14 -4.24
N SER A 29 -7.79 -11.71 -4.09
CA SER A 29 -8.87 -12.59 -3.65
C SER A 29 -10.22 -12.20 -4.26
N LYS A 30 -11.25 -13.00 -3.97
CA LYS A 30 -12.67 -12.63 -4.18
C LYS A 30 -13.28 -12.09 -2.89
N GLY A 31 -12.45 -11.61 -1.98
CA GLY A 31 -12.87 -11.12 -0.67
C GLY A 31 -13.59 -9.79 -0.75
N THR A 32 -14.27 -9.45 0.33
CA THR A 32 -15.02 -8.22 0.47
C THR A 32 -14.68 -7.51 1.78
N VAL A 33 -14.53 -6.20 1.72
CA VAL A 33 -14.42 -5.36 2.93
C VAL A 33 -15.77 -5.38 3.64
N THR A 34 -15.77 -5.71 4.93
CA THR A 34 -16.99 -5.85 5.74
C THR A 34 -17.22 -4.66 6.68
N SER A 35 -16.15 -3.97 7.07
CA SER A 35 -16.22 -2.75 7.88
C SER A 35 -14.96 -1.90 7.68
N THR A 36 -15.08 -0.60 7.89
CA THR A 36 -13.99 0.37 7.85
C THR A 36 -14.16 1.35 9.00
N GLY A 37 -13.06 1.66 9.69
CA GLY A 37 -13.03 2.64 10.76
C GLY A 37 -11.65 3.25 10.98
N PRO A 38 -11.48 4.06 12.03
CA PRO A 38 -10.24 4.75 12.32
C PRO A 38 -9.08 3.76 12.53
N GLY A 39 -8.16 3.69 11.55
CA GLY A 39 -6.97 2.83 11.63
C GLY A 39 -7.23 1.35 11.40
N TYR A 40 -8.36 0.97 10.84
CA TYR A 40 -8.62 -0.43 10.47
C TYR A 40 -9.60 -0.59 9.30
N ILE A 41 -9.50 -1.76 8.67
CA ILE A 41 -10.61 -2.37 7.94
C ILE A 41 -10.79 -3.82 8.43
N THR A 42 -11.99 -4.36 8.25
CA THR A 42 -12.23 -5.80 8.33
C THR A 42 -12.66 -6.33 6.96
N ALA A 43 -12.29 -7.56 6.65
CA ALA A 43 -12.62 -8.17 5.37
C ALA A 43 -12.86 -9.66 5.51
N ALA A 44 -13.66 -10.22 4.62
CA ALA A 44 -13.92 -11.65 4.52
C ALA A 44 -13.29 -12.22 3.26
N PHE A 45 -12.37 -13.18 3.41
CA PHE A 45 -11.74 -13.92 2.31
C PHE A 45 -11.19 -15.27 2.81
N GLU A 46 -10.89 -16.19 1.89
CA GLU A 46 -10.34 -17.49 2.25
C GLU A 46 -8.87 -17.39 2.67
N LYS A 47 -8.47 -18.18 3.67
CA LYS A 47 -7.14 -18.11 4.31
C LYS A 47 -5.98 -18.24 3.33
N GLU A 48 -6.14 -18.97 2.25
CA GLU A 48 -5.12 -19.18 1.21
C GLU A 48 -4.64 -17.89 0.54
N HIS A 49 -5.45 -16.82 0.59
CA HIS A 49 -5.11 -15.51 0.03
C HIS A 49 -4.36 -14.60 1.00
N LEU A 50 -4.27 -14.96 2.28
CA LEU A 50 -3.70 -14.09 3.31
C LEU A 50 -2.26 -13.70 3.01
N ASP A 51 -1.43 -14.64 2.60
CA ASP A 51 -0.01 -14.39 2.32
C ASP A 51 0.16 -13.49 1.11
N ALA A 52 -0.59 -13.73 0.03
CA ALA A 52 -0.53 -12.90 -1.17
C ALA A 52 -0.94 -11.44 -0.89
N ILE A 53 -1.97 -11.23 -0.04
CA ILE A 53 -2.40 -9.90 0.39
C ILE A 53 -1.31 -9.25 1.25
N ALA A 54 -0.76 -9.99 2.23
CA ALA A 54 0.24 -9.48 3.16
C ALA A 54 1.55 -9.09 2.46
N ASP A 55 1.97 -9.86 1.46
CA ASP A 55 3.21 -9.63 0.70
C ASP A 55 3.16 -8.35 -0.16
N ARG A 56 1.94 -7.90 -0.54
CA ARG A 56 1.83 -6.73 -1.40
C ARG A 56 1.50 -5.45 -0.66
N ILE A 57 0.83 -5.52 0.49
CA ILE A 57 0.35 -4.34 1.22
C ILE A 57 1.49 -3.56 1.88
N ALA A 58 1.40 -2.23 1.92
CA ALA A 58 2.46 -1.36 2.44
C ALA A 58 2.04 -0.50 3.65
N LEU A 59 0.79 -0.04 3.70
CA LEU A 59 0.29 0.86 4.74
C LEU A 59 -0.51 0.13 5.83
N THR A 60 -0.17 -1.13 6.08
CA THR A 60 -0.74 -1.97 7.14
C THR A 60 0.38 -2.42 8.07
N HIS A 61 0.11 -2.53 9.37
CA HIS A 61 1.07 -3.03 10.35
C HIS A 61 0.97 -4.54 10.53
N SER A 62 -0.25 -5.03 10.67
CA SER A 62 -0.52 -6.46 10.81
C SER A 62 -1.91 -6.84 10.29
N ILE A 63 -2.05 -8.12 9.97
CA ILE A 63 -3.32 -8.73 9.56
C ILE A 63 -3.55 -9.94 10.44
N GLY A 64 -4.79 -10.14 10.87
CA GLY A 64 -5.09 -11.30 11.69
C GLY A 64 -6.57 -11.68 11.71
N ARG A 65 -6.83 -12.89 12.19
CA ARG A 65 -8.17 -13.45 12.29
C ARG A 65 -9.00 -12.65 13.29
N TYR A 66 -10.05 -12.03 12.82
CA TYR A 66 -10.91 -11.13 13.59
C TYR A 66 -11.74 -11.92 14.61
N LEU A 67 -11.76 -11.43 15.86
CA LEU A 67 -12.48 -12.04 16.98
C LEU A 67 -13.72 -11.24 17.40
N GLY A 68 -13.78 -9.95 17.03
CA GLY A 68 -14.91 -9.09 17.32
C GLY A 68 -14.53 -7.69 17.80
N SER A 69 -15.55 -6.82 17.91
CA SER A 69 -15.42 -5.48 18.47
C SER A 69 -16.39 -5.28 19.64
N TYR A 70 -15.96 -4.52 20.63
CA TYR A 70 -16.69 -4.33 21.87
C TYR A 70 -16.56 -2.88 22.34
N ASP A 71 -17.61 -2.35 22.94
CA ASP A 71 -17.49 -1.14 23.73
C ASP A 71 -16.63 -1.41 24.98
N PRO A 72 -15.79 -0.47 25.43
CA PRO A 72 -14.92 -0.69 26.60
C PRO A 72 -15.67 -1.16 27.86
N SER A 73 -16.93 -0.72 28.03
CA SER A 73 -17.80 -1.13 29.16
C SER A 73 -18.38 -2.53 29.01
N GLU A 74 -18.35 -3.11 27.81
CA GLU A 74 -18.95 -4.40 27.49
C GLU A 74 -17.92 -5.53 27.35
N VAL A 75 -16.62 -5.21 27.46
CA VAL A 75 -15.53 -6.19 27.32
C VAL A 75 -15.68 -7.38 28.30
N GLU A 76 -16.32 -7.16 29.44
CA GLU A 76 -16.62 -8.25 30.43
C GLU A 76 -17.66 -9.25 29.89
N ASN A 77 -18.47 -8.85 28.92
CA ASN A 77 -19.52 -9.69 28.31
C ASN A 77 -19.01 -10.53 27.13
N ILE A 78 -17.69 -10.50 26.85
CA ILE A 78 -17.08 -11.32 25.81
C ILE A 78 -17.29 -12.80 26.22
N SER A 79 -18.25 -13.43 25.57
CA SER A 79 -18.45 -14.86 25.61
C SER A 79 -18.16 -15.44 24.25
N ASN A 80 -17.60 -16.63 24.16
CA ASN A 80 -17.40 -17.40 22.92
C ASN A 80 -16.16 -17.05 22.07
N ILE A 81 -15.15 -16.35 22.62
CA ILE A 81 -13.84 -16.34 21.96
C ILE A 81 -13.11 -17.64 22.29
N VAL A 82 -12.85 -18.44 21.27
CA VAL A 82 -12.05 -19.65 21.36
C VAL A 82 -10.77 -19.45 20.56
N LEU A 83 -9.63 -19.56 21.23
CA LEU A 83 -8.33 -19.63 20.58
C LEU A 83 -8.03 -21.08 20.19
N SER A 84 -7.10 -21.29 19.27
CA SER A 84 -6.48 -22.60 19.07
C SER A 84 -5.70 -23.04 20.33
N GLU A 85 -5.33 -24.31 20.41
CA GLU A 85 -4.42 -24.79 21.45
C GLU A 85 -3.09 -24.01 21.39
N GLY A 86 -2.53 -23.70 22.57
CA GLY A 86 -1.26 -22.99 22.70
C GLY A 86 -1.27 -21.90 23.77
N THR A 87 -0.10 -21.36 24.04
CA THR A 87 0.08 -20.24 24.96
C THR A 87 -0.24 -18.91 24.27
N PHE A 88 -0.72 -17.92 25.04
CA PHE A 88 -1.08 -16.64 24.46
C PHE A 88 -0.54 -15.42 25.24
N ALA A 89 -0.47 -14.29 24.54
CA ALA A 89 -0.32 -12.97 25.14
C ALA A 89 -1.23 -11.95 24.46
N ILE A 90 -1.66 -10.93 25.21
CA ILE A 90 -2.43 -9.80 24.67
C ILE A 90 -1.50 -8.62 24.51
N ARG A 91 -1.57 -7.96 23.34
CA ARG A 91 -0.83 -6.74 23.01
C ARG A 91 -1.82 -5.63 22.62
N ALA A 92 -1.98 -4.65 23.51
CA ALA A 92 -2.88 -3.52 23.27
C ALA A 92 -2.15 -2.35 22.60
N LYS A 93 -2.82 -1.71 21.64
CA LYS A 93 -2.36 -0.49 20.95
C LYS A 93 -3.54 0.47 20.75
N ARG A 94 -3.27 1.77 20.86
CA ARG A 94 -4.24 2.83 20.56
C ARG A 94 -3.94 3.42 19.19
N PHE A 95 -4.98 3.57 18.38
CA PHE A 95 -4.83 4.29 17.13
C PHE A 95 -4.84 5.80 17.39
N ASN A 96 -3.75 6.48 16.98
CA ASN A 96 -3.58 7.94 17.09
C ASN A 96 -4.02 8.51 18.45
N GLY A 97 -3.78 7.76 19.53
CA GLY A 97 -4.10 8.19 20.90
C GLY A 97 -5.61 8.21 21.22
N MET A 98 -6.45 7.54 20.43
CA MET A 98 -7.87 7.37 20.77
C MET A 98 -8.06 6.58 22.07
N MET A 99 -9.20 6.73 22.71
CA MET A 99 -9.54 6.10 24.02
C MET A 99 -8.52 6.36 25.12
N LYS A 100 -7.99 7.59 25.21
CA LYS A 100 -6.98 7.97 26.25
C LYS A 100 -7.47 7.72 27.67
N ASP A 101 -8.76 7.91 27.90
CA ASP A 101 -9.40 7.78 29.22
C ASP A 101 -9.77 6.33 29.59
N VAL A 102 -9.55 5.38 28.67
CA VAL A 102 -9.80 3.95 28.89
C VAL A 102 -8.54 3.28 29.41
N ASP A 103 -8.61 2.62 30.56
CA ASP A 103 -7.50 1.85 31.11
C ASP A 103 -7.27 0.56 30.31
N SER A 104 -6.26 0.58 29.44
CA SER A 104 -5.91 -0.58 28.61
C SER A 104 -5.43 -1.78 29.46
N GLN A 105 -4.77 -1.55 30.61
CA GLN A 105 -4.32 -2.65 31.45
C GLN A 105 -5.48 -3.37 32.10
N LYS A 106 -6.51 -2.62 32.52
CA LYS A 106 -7.74 -3.20 33.02
C LYS A 106 -8.41 -4.09 31.96
N LEU A 107 -8.51 -3.61 30.70
CA LEU A 107 -9.07 -4.38 29.60
C LEU A 107 -8.25 -5.64 29.28
N ILE A 108 -6.90 -5.52 29.25
CA ILE A 108 -6.00 -6.67 29.07
C ILE A 108 -6.26 -7.73 30.15
N ASN A 109 -6.40 -7.32 31.41
CA ASN A 109 -6.64 -8.24 32.53
C ASN A 109 -8.01 -8.94 32.41
N VAL A 110 -9.05 -8.21 32.00
CA VAL A 110 -10.40 -8.77 31.80
C VAL A 110 -10.38 -9.80 30.66
N VAL A 111 -9.87 -9.42 29.49
CA VAL A 111 -9.79 -10.34 28.34
C VAL A 111 -8.85 -11.51 28.62
N GLY A 112 -7.71 -11.26 29.28
CA GLY A 112 -6.77 -12.30 29.69
C GLY A 112 -7.40 -13.34 30.60
N LYS A 113 -8.18 -12.91 31.59
CA LYS A 113 -8.91 -13.81 32.49
C LYS A 113 -9.97 -14.66 31.74
N LEU A 114 -10.60 -14.11 30.74
CA LEU A 114 -11.57 -14.84 29.91
C LEU A 114 -10.87 -15.91 29.06
N LEU A 115 -9.77 -15.56 28.39
CA LEU A 115 -9.02 -16.49 27.53
C LEU A 115 -8.25 -17.54 28.30
N SER A 116 -7.74 -17.21 29.50
CA SER A 116 -7.00 -18.16 30.36
C SER A 116 -7.83 -19.31 30.93
N LYS A 117 -9.13 -19.37 30.64
CA LYS A 117 -9.96 -20.55 30.95
C LYS A 117 -9.60 -21.77 30.10
N HIS A 118 -8.98 -21.55 28.92
CA HIS A 118 -8.70 -22.60 27.95
C HIS A 118 -7.24 -22.58 27.44
N ASN A 119 -6.50 -21.50 27.67
CA ASN A 119 -5.13 -21.29 27.17
C ASN A 119 -4.24 -20.72 28.30
N ASP A 120 -3.00 -21.16 28.39
CA ASP A 120 -2.03 -20.62 29.33
C ASP A 120 -1.41 -19.29 28.84
N VAL A 121 -1.10 -18.41 29.78
CA VAL A 121 -0.47 -17.10 29.47
C VAL A 121 1.04 -17.25 29.38
N ASN A 122 1.63 -16.80 28.26
CA ASN A 122 3.08 -16.66 28.10
C ASN A 122 3.40 -15.26 27.53
N LEU A 123 3.91 -14.37 28.38
CA LEU A 123 4.18 -12.98 27.98
C LEU A 123 5.46 -12.80 27.15
N LYS A 124 6.40 -13.75 27.25
CA LYS A 124 7.72 -13.63 26.59
C LYS A 124 7.70 -14.22 25.19
N GLU A 125 7.24 -15.46 25.09
CA GLU A 125 7.24 -16.24 23.85
C GLU A 125 5.88 -16.91 23.65
N PRO A 126 4.81 -16.11 23.40
CA PRO A 126 3.48 -16.66 23.15
C PRO A 126 3.41 -17.31 21.77
N GLU A 127 2.72 -18.44 21.67
CA GLU A 127 2.39 -19.08 20.40
C GLU A 127 1.27 -18.32 19.67
N ILE A 128 0.41 -17.63 20.44
CA ILE A 128 -0.72 -16.86 19.94
C ILE A 128 -0.62 -15.42 20.45
N VAL A 129 -0.52 -14.48 19.54
CA VAL A 129 -0.60 -13.05 19.87
C VAL A 129 -2.01 -12.56 19.60
N VAL A 130 -2.72 -12.21 20.68
CA VAL A 130 -4.01 -11.54 20.59
C VAL A 130 -3.76 -10.03 20.60
N ARG A 131 -4.07 -9.37 19.51
CA ARG A 131 -4.01 -7.91 19.40
C ARG A 131 -5.31 -7.30 19.92
N MET A 132 -5.16 -6.22 20.67
CA MET A 132 -6.26 -5.38 21.14
C MET A 132 -6.07 -3.98 20.56
N GLN A 133 -6.76 -3.69 19.46
CA GLN A 133 -6.72 -2.38 18.82
C GLN A 133 -7.82 -1.49 19.41
N MET A 134 -7.41 -0.36 19.98
CA MET A 134 -8.29 0.61 20.63
C MET A 134 -8.44 1.84 19.71
N CYS A 135 -9.60 1.98 19.08
CA CYS A 135 -9.93 3.09 18.17
C CYS A 135 -11.36 3.61 18.46
N ASP A 136 -12.33 3.45 17.58
CA ASP A 136 -13.76 3.73 17.84
C ASP A 136 -14.37 2.72 18.83
N LYS A 137 -13.92 1.46 18.75
CA LYS A 137 -14.21 0.36 19.66
C LYS A 137 -12.92 -0.36 20.07
N VAL A 138 -13.05 -1.32 20.96
CA VAL A 138 -11.99 -2.29 21.29
C VAL A 138 -12.12 -3.45 20.31
N HIS A 139 -11.21 -3.58 19.38
CA HIS A 139 -11.18 -4.69 18.42
C HIS A 139 -10.17 -5.73 18.88
N LEU A 140 -10.56 -6.99 18.81
CA LEU A 140 -9.71 -8.13 19.12
C LEU A 140 -9.48 -8.97 17.87
N TYR A 141 -8.24 -9.38 17.65
CA TYR A 141 -7.87 -10.29 16.57
C TYR A 141 -6.63 -11.11 16.93
N VAL A 142 -6.52 -12.31 16.39
CA VAL A 142 -5.31 -13.13 16.46
C VAL A 142 -4.39 -12.70 15.33
N GLU A 143 -3.21 -12.19 15.65
CA GLU A 143 -2.21 -11.82 14.66
C GLU A 143 -1.74 -13.05 13.87
N GLU A 144 -1.84 -12.99 12.56
CA GLU A 144 -1.38 -14.05 11.66
C GLU A 144 -0.24 -13.59 10.74
N ARG A 145 -0.19 -12.29 10.41
CA ARG A 145 0.87 -11.66 9.60
C ARG A 145 1.24 -10.29 10.15
N THR A 146 2.53 -10.05 10.29
CA THR A 146 3.11 -8.73 10.54
C THR A 146 3.78 -8.26 9.26
N ILE A 147 3.53 -7.02 8.84
CA ILE A 147 4.13 -6.46 7.63
C ILE A 147 5.54 -5.94 7.96
N ASP A 148 6.55 -6.46 7.24
CA ASP A 148 7.95 -6.04 7.41
C ASP A 148 8.20 -4.66 6.79
N SER A 149 7.95 -3.62 7.58
CA SER A 149 8.27 -2.24 7.16
C SER A 149 9.78 -2.02 6.93
N GLY A 150 10.65 -2.81 7.56
CA GLY A 150 12.09 -2.76 7.36
C GLY A 150 12.50 -3.17 5.93
N SER A 151 11.68 -3.96 5.25
CA SER A 151 11.93 -4.32 3.85
C SER A 151 11.94 -3.10 2.93
N PHE A 152 11.09 -2.11 3.18
CA PHE A 152 11.06 -0.86 2.43
C PHE A 152 12.28 0.01 2.72
N GLU A 153 12.74 0.06 3.97
CA GLU A 153 13.95 0.79 4.36
C GLU A 153 15.21 0.23 3.67
N ARG A 154 15.28 -1.09 3.49
CA ARG A 154 16.40 -1.75 2.78
C ARG A 154 16.44 -1.43 1.27
N ARG A 155 15.36 -0.90 0.69
CA ARG A 155 15.27 -0.51 -0.73
C ARG A 155 15.14 0.99 -0.95
N LYS A 156 15.25 1.80 0.12
CA LYS A 156 15.19 3.26 -0.02
C LYS A 156 16.32 3.77 -0.92
N VAL A 157 16.16 4.97 -1.41
CA VAL A 157 17.04 5.59 -2.41
C VAL A 157 18.50 5.56 -2.04
N SER A 158 18.84 5.82 -0.75
CA SER A 158 20.24 5.82 -0.24
C SER A 158 20.90 4.45 -0.26
N GLU A 159 20.16 3.37 -0.43
CA GLU A 159 20.67 1.99 -0.47
C GLU A 159 20.93 1.50 -1.90
N ARG A 160 20.63 2.32 -2.90
CA ARG A 160 20.76 1.99 -4.32
C ARG A 160 22.11 2.43 -4.88
N PRO A 161 22.72 1.65 -5.80
CA PRO A 161 23.99 2.02 -6.43
C PRO A 161 23.88 3.31 -7.25
N PHE A 162 22.81 3.49 -8.03
CA PHE A 162 22.54 4.75 -8.71
C PHE A 162 21.57 5.59 -7.90
N PHE A 163 22.02 6.76 -7.48
CA PHE A 163 21.32 7.61 -6.52
C PHE A 163 20.82 8.91 -7.15
N SER A 164 19.55 9.24 -6.92
CA SER A 164 19.01 10.58 -7.13
C SER A 164 18.27 11.01 -5.87
N PRO A 165 18.52 12.22 -5.33
CA PRO A 165 17.95 12.66 -4.06
C PRO A 165 16.42 12.83 -4.09
N ILE A 166 15.83 12.89 -5.27
CA ILE A 166 14.40 13.07 -5.47
C ILE A 166 13.81 11.75 -5.97
N SER A 167 13.47 10.89 -5.06
CA SER A 167 12.80 9.64 -5.38
C SER A 167 11.72 9.32 -4.36
N LEU A 168 10.67 8.65 -4.82
CA LEU A 168 9.58 8.20 -3.98
C LEU A 168 10.08 7.09 -3.03
N HIS A 169 9.70 7.16 -1.75
CA HIS A 169 10.00 6.09 -0.80
C HIS A 169 9.31 4.78 -1.23
N PRO A 170 9.98 3.61 -1.17
CA PRO A 170 9.45 2.32 -1.67
C PRO A 170 8.04 1.98 -1.16
N LYS A 171 7.76 2.24 0.12
CA LYS A 171 6.44 2.06 0.71
C LYS A 171 5.34 2.78 -0.08
N TYR A 172 5.59 4.03 -0.46
CA TYR A 172 4.61 4.85 -1.19
C TYR A 172 4.56 4.53 -2.68
N ALA A 173 5.67 4.09 -3.27
CA ALA A 173 5.69 3.54 -4.63
C ALA A 173 4.79 2.30 -4.71
N ARG A 174 4.95 1.36 -3.77
CA ARG A 174 4.12 0.17 -3.66
C ARG A 174 2.65 0.51 -3.42
N THR A 175 2.37 1.47 -2.53
CA THR A 175 1.01 1.94 -2.29
C THR A 175 0.36 2.46 -3.57
N LEU A 176 1.07 3.27 -4.38
CA LEU A 176 0.53 3.79 -5.63
C LEU A 176 0.18 2.66 -6.61
N ILE A 177 1.05 1.65 -6.73
CA ILE A 177 0.80 0.47 -7.55
C ILE A 177 -0.46 -0.27 -7.04
N ASN A 178 -0.56 -0.51 -5.73
CA ASN A 178 -1.69 -1.19 -5.12
C ASN A 178 -3.02 -0.46 -5.37
N LEU A 179 -3.03 0.86 -5.29
CA LEU A 179 -4.22 1.68 -5.49
C LEU A 179 -4.82 1.54 -6.91
N THR A 180 -4.02 1.18 -7.92
CA THR A 180 -4.55 0.89 -9.28
C THR A 180 -5.38 -0.38 -9.34
N GLY A 181 -5.25 -1.28 -8.35
CA GLY A 181 -5.98 -2.54 -8.27
C GLY A 181 -5.51 -3.60 -9.27
N ILE A 182 -4.36 -3.41 -9.90
CA ILE A 182 -3.80 -4.40 -10.86
C ILE A 182 -3.40 -5.68 -10.15
N LYS A 183 -3.41 -6.78 -10.89
CA LYS A 183 -3.10 -8.12 -10.38
C LYS A 183 -1.62 -8.46 -10.60
N ARG A 184 -1.13 -9.45 -9.88
CA ARG A 184 0.19 -10.06 -10.12
C ARG A 184 0.26 -10.58 -11.57
N GLY A 185 1.40 -10.39 -12.23
CA GLY A 185 1.60 -10.71 -13.65
C GLY A 185 1.08 -9.67 -14.63
N SER A 186 0.42 -8.60 -14.17
CA SER A 186 0.06 -7.46 -15.03
C SER A 186 1.30 -6.70 -15.51
N THR A 187 1.20 -6.05 -16.67
CA THR A 187 2.23 -5.19 -17.22
C THR A 187 2.06 -3.75 -16.73
N VAL A 188 3.11 -3.21 -16.09
CA VAL A 188 3.17 -1.85 -15.55
C VAL A 188 4.21 -1.04 -16.31
N LEU A 189 3.81 0.14 -16.79
CA LEU A 189 4.70 1.14 -17.38
C LEU A 189 4.91 2.30 -16.40
N ASP A 190 6.16 2.67 -16.17
CA ASP A 190 6.53 3.96 -15.57
C ASP A 190 7.21 4.83 -16.63
N PRO A 191 6.49 5.82 -17.20
CA PRO A 191 7.02 6.68 -18.27
C PRO A 191 7.87 7.86 -17.78
N PHE A 192 8.07 8.00 -16.47
CA PHE A 192 8.99 8.93 -15.82
C PHE A 192 9.80 8.18 -14.77
N CYS A 193 10.40 7.06 -15.18
CA CYS A 193 10.93 6.07 -14.24
C CYS A 193 12.08 6.59 -13.36
N GLY A 194 12.78 7.64 -13.80
CA GLY A 194 13.92 8.15 -13.07
C GLY A 194 14.90 7.02 -12.72
N THR A 195 15.23 6.90 -11.44
CA THR A 195 16.14 5.84 -10.92
C THR A 195 15.45 4.50 -10.64
N GLY A 196 14.22 4.30 -11.12
CA GLY A 196 13.50 3.02 -11.05
C GLY A 196 12.72 2.77 -9.74
N GLY A 197 12.37 3.82 -9.00
CA GLY A 197 11.71 3.65 -7.71
C GLY A 197 10.41 2.85 -7.75
N ILE A 198 9.56 3.12 -8.73
CA ILE A 198 8.27 2.45 -8.91
C ILE A 198 8.45 1.08 -9.57
N VAL A 199 9.26 0.99 -10.63
CA VAL A 199 9.46 -0.28 -11.34
C VAL A 199 10.13 -1.35 -10.47
N ILE A 200 11.04 -0.97 -9.55
CA ILE A 200 11.61 -1.89 -8.55
C ILE A 200 10.52 -2.49 -7.66
N GLU A 201 9.59 -1.66 -7.15
CA GLU A 201 8.51 -2.17 -6.30
C GLU A 201 7.52 -3.02 -7.11
N ALA A 202 7.17 -2.63 -8.34
CA ALA A 202 6.30 -3.42 -9.22
C ALA A 202 6.91 -4.79 -9.55
N ALA A 203 8.20 -4.84 -9.90
CA ALA A 203 8.90 -6.09 -10.17
C ALA A 203 8.97 -6.99 -8.92
N ASN A 204 9.24 -6.43 -7.72
CA ASN A 204 9.20 -7.16 -6.45
C ASN A 204 7.81 -7.73 -6.11
N MET A 205 6.74 -7.18 -6.69
CA MET A 205 5.37 -7.67 -6.55
C MET A 205 5.01 -8.72 -7.61
N GLY A 206 5.95 -9.08 -8.49
CA GLY A 206 5.76 -10.08 -9.56
C GLY A 206 4.97 -9.55 -10.75
N MET A 207 5.15 -8.28 -11.08
CA MET A 207 4.59 -7.64 -12.28
C MET A 207 5.63 -7.61 -13.39
N ASN A 208 5.18 -7.60 -14.63
CA ASN A 208 6.01 -7.30 -15.79
C ASN A 208 6.21 -5.78 -15.86
N VAL A 209 7.43 -5.30 -15.95
CA VAL A 209 7.71 -3.87 -15.80
C VAL A 209 8.38 -3.31 -17.03
N ILE A 210 7.87 -2.19 -17.50
CA ILE A 210 8.41 -1.38 -18.59
C ILE A 210 8.80 -0.02 -18.01
N ALA A 211 9.98 0.47 -18.38
CA ALA A 211 10.52 1.75 -17.94
C ALA A 211 10.80 2.67 -19.11
N SER A 212 10.37 3.93 -19.04
CA SER A 212 10.90 4.97 -19.92
C SER A 212 11.15 6.27 -19.18
N ASP A 213 12.06 7.04 -19.71
CA ASP A 213 12.39 8.39 -19.27
C ASP A 213 12.98 9.14 -20.47
N PHE A 214 12.81 10.45 -20.57
CA PHE A 214 13.42 11.23 -21.62
C PHE A 214 14.93 11.42 -21.42
N ASP A 215 15.43 11.20 -20.20
CA ASP A 215 16.83 11.35 -19.83
C ASP A 215 17.52 9.96 -19.83
N GLU A 216 18.47 9.77 -20.77
CA GLU A 216 19.24 8.54 -20.91
C GLU A 216 19.98 8.15 -19.63
N GLU A 217 20.49 9.12 -18.85
CA GLU A 217 21.18 8.86 -17.60
C GLU A 217 20.24 8.17 -16.60
N MET A 218 18.95 8.53 -16.58
CA MET A 218 17.94 7.90 -15.72
C MET A 218 17.68 6.46 -16.13
N ILE A 219 17.57 6.16 -17.42
CA ILE A 219 17.40 4.78 -17.91
C ILE A 219 18.60 3.90 -17.54
N ILE A 220 19.83 4.41 -17.70
CA ILE A 220 21.05 3.70 -17.29
C ILE A 220 21.00 3.41 -15.78
N GLY A 221 20.71 4.41 -14.96
CA GLY A 221 20.63 4.26 -13.52
C GLY A 221 19.48 3.36 -13.03
N CYS A 222 18.34 3.42 -13.72
CA CYS A 222 17.21 2.51 -13.47
C CYS A 222 17.63 1.04 -13.67
N ARG A 223 18.29 0.74 -14.77
CA ARG A 223 18.78 -0.60 -15.10
C ARG A 223 19.81 -1.08 -14.08
N GLU A 224 20.80 -0.24 -13.73
CA GLU A 224 21.80 -0.55 -12.72
C GLU A 224 21.14 -0.90 -11.37
N ASN A 225 20.11 -0.14 -10.97
CA ASN A 225 19.37 -0.41 -9.74
C ASN A 225 18.54 -1.70 -9.82
N MET A 226 17.92 -2.00 -10.97
CA MET A 226 17.19 -3.25 -11.19
C MET A 226 18.12 -4.45 -11.10
N ASP A 227 19.27 -4.39 -11.77
CA ASP A 227 20.30 -5.44 -11.74
C ASP A 227 20.83 -5.68 -10.30
N PHE A 228 21.03 -4.61 -9.53
CA PHE A 228 21.47 -4.70 -8.14
C PHE A 228 20.51 -5.51 -7.26
N TYR A 229 19.20 -5.39 -7.49
CA TYR A 229 18.18 -6.18 -6.79
C TYR A 229 17.87 -7.52 -7.44
N GLY A 230 18.56 -7.90 -8.53
CA GLY A 230 18.30 -9.13 -9.28
C GLY A 230 16.95 -9.15 -9.98
N LEU A 231 16.43 -7.97 -10.32
CA LEU A 231 15.16 -7.77 -11.00
C LEU A 231 15.39 -7.50 -12.50
N GLN A 232 14.36 -7.75 -13.31
CA GLN A 232 14.44 -7.54 -14.75
C GLN A 232 13.34 -6.61 -15.22
N LEU A 233 13.69 -5.75 -16.21
CA LEU A 233 12.72 -5.01 -17.02
C LEU A 233 12.31 -5.89 -18.20
N GLU A 234 11.03 -5.91 -18.53
CA GLU A 234 10.53 -6.55 -19.74
C GLU A 234 10.94 -5.75 -20.98
N ASP A 235 10.85 -4.41 -20.87
CA ASP A 235 11.30 -3.49 -21.92
C ASP A 235 11.70 -2.13 -21.31
N TYR A 236 12.49 -1.35 -22.01
CA TYR A 236 12.86 0.02 -21.61
C TYR A 236 13.29 0.85 -22.81
N GLU A 237 13.10 2.18 -22.73
CA GLU A 237 13.48 3.10 -23.82
C GLU A 237 13.75 4.51 -23.28
N VAL A 238 14.67 5.21 -23.92
CA VAL A 238 14.79 6.68 -23.78
C VAL A 238 13.71 7.30 -24.65
N LEU A 239 12.62 7.79 -24.04
CA LEU A 239 11.41 8.13 -24.76
C LEU A 239 10.68 9.32 -24.14
N ASP A 240 10.10 10.15 -24.99
CA ASP A 240 9.17 11.19 -24.54
C ASP A 240 7.79 10.61 -24.21
N ILE A 241 7.08 11.26 -23.29
CA ILE A 241 5.75 10.84 -22.84
C ILE A 241 4.71 10.73 -23.97
N ASP A 242 4.86 11.51 -25.03
CA ASP A 242 3.90 11.52 -26.14
C ASP A 242 4.02 10.26 -27.01
N ASP A 243 5.15 9.58 -26.99
CA ASP A 243 5.44 8.45 -27.87
C ASP A 243 5.18 7.07 -27.22
N ILE A 244 4.79 7.03 -25.93
CA ILE A 244 4.65 5.77 -25.15
C ILE A 244 3.63 4.80 -25.77
N ALA A 245 2.52 5.29 -26.31
CA ALA A 245 1.48 4.45 -26.90
C ALA A 245 1.93 3.84 -28.24
N GLU A 246 2.70 4.56 -29.04
CA GLU A 246 3.27 4.06 -30.29
C GLU A 246 4.34 3.00 -30.02
N ARG A 247 5.23 3.24 -29.05
CA ARG A 247 6.37 2.39 -28.73
C ARG A 247 5.99 1.10 -27.98
N PHE A 248 5.16 1.20 -26.94
CA PHE A 248 4.86 0.08 -26.06
C PHE A 248 3.46 -0.52 -26.25
N GLY A 249 2.59 0.16 -27.02
CA GLY A 249 1.20 -0.24 -27.15
C GLY A 249 0.42 -0.05 -25.83
N LYS A 250 -0.50 -0.97 -25.57
CA LYS A 250 -1.37 -0.91 -24.39
C LYS A 250 -0.86 -1.80 -23.26
N VAL A 251 -0.71 -1.20 -22.06
CA VAL A 251 -0.34 -1.89 -20.81
C VAL A 251 -1.52 -1.96 -19.85
N ASP A 252 -1.42 -2.79 -18.80
CA ASP A 252 -2.49 -2.95 -17.80
C ASP A 252 -2.53 -1.77 -16.82
N ALA A 253 -1.38 -1.16 -16.53
CA ALA A 253 -1.34 0.07 -15.74
C ALA A 253 -0.16 0.96 -16.11
N ILE A 254 -0.37 2.28 -15.95
CA ILE A 254 0.69 3.28 -15.89
C ILE A 254 0.78 3.76 -14.44
N VAL A 255 1.97 3.69 -13.84
CA VAL A 255 2.18 4.11 -12.44
C VAL A 255 3.42 4.98 -12.40
N THR A 256 3.27 6.25 -11.99
CA THR A 256 4.37 7.22 -12.17
C THR A 256 4.31 8.40 -11.21
N ASP A 257 5.49 9.01 -10.99
CA ASP A 257 5.72 10.24 -10.20
C ASP A 257 6.46 11.26 -11.07
N PRO A 258 5.78 11.99 -11.98
CA PRO A 258 6.41 12.91 -12.91
C PRO A 258 7.06 14.10 -12.20
N PRO A 259 7.98 14.83 -12.87
CA PRO A 259 8.76 15.92 -12.26
C PRO A 259 7.88 17.09 -11.78
N TYR A 260 8.22 17.69 -10.61
CA TYR A 260 7.51 18.86 -10.03
C TYR A 260 8.18 20.20 -10.41
N GLY A 261 9.22 20.23 -11.22
CA GLY A 261 9.79 21.41 -11.85
C GLY A 261 10.89 22.16 -11.08
N ARG A 262 11.05 22.03 -9.77
CA ARG A 262 12.03 22.84 -9.02
C ARG A 262 13.39 22.17 -8.82
N SER A 263 13.49 20.88 -8.96
CA SER A 263 14.71 20.11 -8.65
C SER A 263 14.87 18.89 -9.56
N THR A 264 14.00 18.71 -10.52
CA THR A 264 14.02 17.62 -11.50
C THR A 264 14.36 18.16 -12.88
N ARG A 265 15.09 17.36 -13.67
CA ARG A 265 15.35 17.69 -15.06
C ARG A 265 14.02 17.62 -15.82
N THR A 266 13.68 18.69 -16.53
CA THR A 266 12.43 18.81 -17.32
C THR A 266 12.72 19.07 -18.80
N GLY A 267 13.99 19.00 -19.24
CA GLY A 267 14.38 19.41 -20.58
C GLY A 267 14.16 20.90 -20.87
N GLY A 268 13.87 21.71 -19.83
CA GLY A 268 13.53 23.14 -19.97
C GLY A 268 12.02 23.40 -20.09
N GLU A 269 11.19 22.37 -20.10
CA GLU A 269 9.72 22.46 -20.13
C GLU A 269 9.14 22.75 -18.74
N ASN A 270 7.98 23.40 -18.71
CA ASN A 270 7.26 23.63 -17.46
C ASN A 270 6.59 22.33 -16.96
N ALA A 271 6.71 22.03 -15.66
CA ALA A 271 6.13 20.82 -15.09
C ALA A 271 4.61 20.68 -15.34
N SER A 272 3.85 21.78 -15.34
CA SER A 272 2.42 21.76 -15.64
C SER A 272 2.10 21.35 -17.10
N GLU A 273 3.00 21.69 -18.03
CA GLU A 273 2.88 21.28 -19.43
C GLU A 273 3.17 19.77 -19.57
N ILE A 274 4.24 19.28 -18.92
CA ILE A 274 4.54 17.85 -18.84
C ILE A 274 3.35 17.06 -18.26
N HIS A 275 2.77 17.54 -17.16
CA HIS A 275 1.60 16.88 -16.53
C HIS A 275 0.39 16.85 -17.49
N SER A 276 0.14 17.92 -18.22
CA SER A 276 -0.96 17.98 -19.21
C SER A 276 -0.74 17.02 -20.38
N ARG A 277 0.48 16.94 -20.90
CA ARG A 277 0.88 16.00 -21.95
C ARG A 277 0.73 14.56 -21.46
N ALA A 278 1.21 14.26 -20.26
CA ALA A 278 1.07 12.93 -19.65
C ALA A 278 -0.41 12.52 -19.55
N MET A 279 -1.28 13.40 -19.06
CA MET A 279 -2.72 13.14 -18.97
C MET A 279 -3.39 12.92 -20.33
N ALA A 280 -2.88 13.53 -21.40
CA ALA A 280 -3.38 13.33 -22.76
C ALA A 280 -2.88 12.04 -23.41
N SER A 281 -1.63 11.62 -23.10
CA SER A 281 -0.98 10.46 -23.72
C SER A 281 -1.34 9.12 -23.05
N MET A 282 -1.45 9.10 -21.71
CA MET A 282 -1.69 7.88 -20.92
C MET A 282 -2.96 7.10 -21.34
N PRO A 283 -4.13 7.70 -21.63
CA PRO A 283 -5.33 6.97 -22.04
C PRO A 283 -5.13 6.09 -23.29
N ASN A 284 -4.23 6.51 -24.18
CA ASN A 284 -3.92 5.80 -25.42
C ASN A 284 -3.00 4.59 -25.17
N ALA A 285 -2.25 4.59 -24.06
CA ALA A 285 -1.27 3.57 -23.71
C ALA A 285 -1.78 2.53 -22.67
N ILE A 286 -3.03 2.63 -22.21
CA ILE A 286 -3.62 1.67 -21.27
C ILE A 286 -4.75 0.86 -21.89
N THR A 287 -4.95 -0.37 -21.41
CA THR A 287 -6.08 -1.23 -21.78
C THR A 287 -7.41 -0.64 -21.30
N ASN A 288 -8.54 -1.13 -21.82
CA ASN A 288 -9.88 -0.62 -21.45
C ASN A 288 -10.17 -0.74 -19.94
N ASP A 289 -9.68 -1.82 -19.29
CA ASP A 289 -9.79 -2.03 -17.83
C ASP A 289 -8.55 -1.51 -17.08
N GLY A 290 -7.62 -0.88 -17.78
CA GLY A 290 -6.35 -0.41 -17.26
C GLY A 290 -6.49 0.73 -16.25
N GLY A 291 -5.49 0.85 -15.39
CA GLY A 291 -5.43 1.87 -14.35
C GLY A 291 -4.26 2.82 -14.50
N VAL A 292 -4.43 4.06 -14.05
CA VAL A 292 -3.32 5.02 -13.91
C VAL A 292 -3.19 5.40 -12.46
N GLY A 293 -1.99 5.19 -11.90
CA GLY A 293 -1.56 5.72 -10.61
C GLY A 293 -0.60 6.88 -10.85
N LEU A 294 -0.98 8.08 -10.44
CA LEU A 294 -0.23 9.31 -10.73
C LEU A 294 -0.05 10.15 -9.48
N ILE A 295 1.18 10.57 -9.20
CA ILE A 295 1.45 11.50 -8.11
C ILE A 295 1.67 12.90 -8.67
N LEU A 296 0.96 13.89 -8.12
CA LEU A 296 1.11 15.31 -8.46
C LEU A 296 1.16 16.17 -7.20
N PRO A 297 1.72 17.39 -7.28
CA PRO A 297 1.72 18.34 -6.15
C PRO A 297 0.36 19.05 -5.94
N TYR A 298 -0.64 18.75 -6.73
CA TYR A 298 -2.00 19.32 -6.70
C TYR A 298 -3.02 18.31 -7.19
N GLU A 299 -4.30 18.55 -6.93
CA GLU A 299 -5.39 17.73 -7.44
C GLU A 299 -5.65 18.00 -8.93
N MET A 300 -5.87 16.94 -9.70
CA MET A 300 -6.16 16.99 -11.14
C MET A 300 -7.34 16.09 -11.49
N SER A 301 -8.13 16.51 -12.45
CA SER A 301 -9.17 15.71 -13.09
C SER A 301 -8.81 15.41 -14.56
N SER A 302 -9.53 14.50 -15.17
CA SER A 302 -9.39 14.13 -16.59
C SER A 302 -10.74 14.04 -17.26
N ASP A 303 -10.82 14.48 -18.50
CA ASP A 303 -12.00 14.28 -19.34
C ASP A 303 -11.96 12.92 -20.08
N SER A 304 -10.76 12.32 -20.17
CA SER A 304 -10.49 11.06 -20.91
C SER A 304 -10.39 9.84 -20.01
N MET A 305 -10.34 10.03 -18.69
CA MET A 305 -10.23 8.95 -17.71
C MET A 305 -11.14 9.25 -16.52
N ARG A 306 -11.75 8.20 -15.95
CA ARG A 306 -12.57 8.31 -14.74
C ARG A 306 -11.69 8.35 -13.50
N LEU A 307 -11.79 9.42 -12.71
CA LEU A 307 -11.12 9.53 -11.41
C LEU A 307 -11.81 8.59 -10.40
N GLU A 308 -11.07 7.63 -9.83
CA GLU A 308 -11.54 6.71 -8.80
C GLU A 308 -11.22 7.20 -7.39
N GLY A 309 -10.12 7.94 -7.23
CA GLY A 309 -9.75 8.51 -5.93
C GLY A 309 -8.56 9.44 -5.99
N VAL A 310 -8.49 10.33 -5.00
CA VAL A 310 -7.34 11.20 -4.74
C VAL A 310 -6.99 11.09 -3.25
N TYR A 311 -5.74 10.76 -2.96
CA TYR A 311 -5.27 10.58 -1.58
C TYR A 311 -4.12 11.55 -1.30
N LYS A 312 -4.30 12.39 -0.29
CA LYS A 312 -3.30 13.40 0.08
C LYS A 312 -2.30 12.84 1.09
N GLN A 313 -1.02 12.99 0.80
CA GLN A 313 0.09 12.79 1.72
C GLN A 313 0.74 14.14 2.02
N HIS A 314 0.83 14.52 3.29
CA HIS A 314 1.69 15.61 3.72
C HIS A 314 3.13 15.09 3.86
N VAL A 315 4.09 15.70 3.15
CA VAL A 315 5.49 15.26 3.15
C VAL A 315 6.31 16.07 4.14
N HIS A 316 6.42 17.37 3.92
CA HIS A 316 7.07 18.32 4.85
C HIS A 316 6.79 19.77 4.44
N GLY A 317 6.82 20.71 5.36
CA GLY A 317 6.64 22.14 5.07
C GLY A 317 5.38 22.41 4.25
N SER A 318 5.53 22.97 3.05
CA SER A 318 4.44 23.23 2.11
C SER A 318 4.22 22.10 1.09
N LEU A 319 5.04 21.03 1.11
CA LEU A 319 4.95 19.95 0.13
C LEU A 319 3.90 18.94 0.54
N SER A 320 2.89 18.79 -0.30
CA SER A 320 1.95 17.66 -0.29
C SER A 320 2.01 16.93 -1.62
N ARG A 321 1.81 15.63 -1.58
CA ARG A 321 1.64 14.76 -2.74
C ARG A 321 0.19 14.32 -2.81
N TYR A 322 -0.38 14.30 -3.99
CA TYR A 322 -1.73 13.82 -4.26
C TYR A 322 -1.62 12.58 -5.15
N TYR A 323 -2.04 11.46 -4.63
CA TYR A 323 -2.05 10.15 -5.28
C TYR A 323 -3.37 10.02 -6.03
N HIS A 324 -3.34 10.20 -7.33
CA HIS A 324 -4.52 10.05 -8.19
C HIS A 324 -4.61 8.63 -8.71
N VAL A 325 -5.80 8.11 -8.72
CA VAL A 325 -6.13 6.82 -9.34
C VAL A 325 -7.19 7.05 -10.38
N PHE A 326 -6.88 6.73 -11.62
CA PHE A 326 -7.80 6.82 -12.75
C PHE A 326 -8.03 5.43 -13.36
N LYS A 327 -9.17 5.28 -14.00
CA LYS A 327 -9.51 4.16 -14.89
C LYS A 327 -9.80 4.68 -16.27
N ASN A 328 -9.46 3.88 -17.29
CA ASN A 328 -9.84 4.18 -18.67
C ASN A 328 -11.38 4.22 -18.80
N ILE A 329 -11.90 5.04 -19.74
CA ILE A 329 -13.34 5.19 -19.99
C ILE A 329 -13.74 4.33 -21.17
#